data_1fd93e5540c4f9a5ced1d73e6d30c291
#
_entry.id   1fd93e5540c4f9a5ced1d73e6d30c291
#
_cell.length_a   1.000
_cell.length_b   1.000
_cell.length_c   1.000
_cell.angle_alpha   90.00
_cell.angle_beta   90.00
_cell.angle_gamma   90.00
#
_symmetry.space_group_name_H-M   'P 1'
#
loop_
_entity.id
_entity.type
_entity.pdbx_description
1 polymer ?
#
loop_
_entity_poly.entity_id
_entity_poly.type
_entity_poly.pdbx_seq_one_letter_code
_entity_poly.pdbx_strand_id
1 'polypeptide(L)'
;MSLEKKVKNNGRIRKKNYERLLYEAKFYKSLYEQEKNKRISEERLVEKLKTALHVVKPLKAYPRTIPETSHREQELVLLFSDCQIGEKIQCKETGYLEYNIDVFEKRLGKLYTSVLNITERHRKDCGIDNLNVFMLGDIVEGRQIYKGQSSRVTTDVVEQMFRGQELIAGFLRSLSRYYDNIKVSCVCGNHGRVGKKNEELTHVNWDYVIYRNLQEILRNIGNIRIDVDKKWWKIVNVQGWKFYLEHGDRIKKFWQIPWYGIERADNRVLKMMRALNQDYDYFVIGHHHVPFECDANRGERICNGTFSSGNPYAMRDLKVMARPTQKLFGVHREVGITFRYNVRLDL
;
A
#
# COMPACT_ATOMS: atom_id res chain seq x y z
N MET A 1 -34.63 83.34 -10.17
CA MET A 1 -33.63 82.76 -11.09
C MET A 1 -34.29 82.72 -12.48
N SER A 2 -33.76 83.53 -13.48
CA SER A 2 -34.44 83.68 -14.73
C SER A 2 -34.51 82.41 -15.57
N LEU A 3 -35.55 82.22 -16.37
CA LEU A 3 -35.76 81.10 -17.28
C LEU A 3 -34.54 80.77 -18.14
N GLU A 4 -33.80 81.80 -18.56
CA GLU A 4 -32.57 81.68 -19.34
C GLU A 4 -31.44 80.95 -18.61
N LYS A 5 -31.29 81.10 -17.29
CA LYS A 5 -30.31 80.35 -16.48
C LYS A 5 -30.71 78.88 -16.36
N LYS A 6 -31.99 78.51 -16.33
CA LYS A 6 -32.48 77.13 -16.30
C LYS A 6 -32.24 76.45 -17.65
N VAL A 7 -32.45 77.13 -18.80
CA VAL A 7 -32.26 76.54 -20.12
C VAL A 7 -30.75 76.29 -20.38
N LYS A 8 -29.85 77.29 -20.04
CA LYS A 8 -28.42 77.09 -20.15
C LYS A 8 -27.88 75.95 -19.24
N ASN A 9 -28.40 75.76 -18.04
CA ASN A 9 -28.01 74.67 -17.15
C ASN A 9 -28.49 73.34 -17.70
N ASN A 10 -29.72 73.20 -18.20
CA ASN A 10 -30.23 71.96 -18.81
C ASN A 10 -29.44 71.57 -20.07
N GLY A 11 -29.02 72.57 -20.90
CA GLY A 11 -28.15 72.29 -22.04
C GLY A 11 -26.76 71.80 -21.67
N ARG A 12 -26.16 72.36 -20.61
CA ARG A 12 -24.88 71.91 -20.07
C ARG A 12 -24.95 70.48 -19.45
N ILE A 13 -26.00 70.18 -18.73
CA ILE A 13 -26.22 68.85 -18.17
C ILE A 13 -26.44 67.83 -19.26
N ARG A 14 -27.23 68.12 -20.31
CA ARG A 14 -27.42 67.22 -21.46
C ARG A 14 -26.13 66.97 -22.22
N LYS A 15 -25.30 68.01 -22.43
CA LYS A 15 -24.00 67.89 -23.12
C LYS A 15 -23.05 67.03 -22.33
N LYS A 16 -22.95 67.18 -21.00
CA LYS A 16 -22.09 66.43 -20.15
C LYS A 16 -22.54 64.93 -20.07
N ASN A 17 -23.84 64.66 -20.02
CA ASN A 17 -24.37 63.33 -20.12
C ASN A 17 -24.12 62.65 -21.48
N TYR A 18 -24.24 63.39 -22.55
CA TYR A 18 -23.93 62.89 -23.89
C TYR A 18 -22.45 62.56 -24.05
N GLU A 19 -21.53 63.41 -23.60
CA GLU A 19 -20.09 63.18 -23.62
C GLU A 19 -19.72 61.91 -22.75
N ARG A 20 -20.36 61.74 -21.63
CA ARG A 20 -20.18 60.54 -20.79
C ARG A 20 -20.66 59.28 -21.50
N LEU A 21 -21.85 59.28 -22.08
CA LEU A 21 -22.37 58.14 -22.83
C LEU A 21 -21.52 57.79 -24.04
N LEU A 22 -20.96 58.81 -24.72
CA LEU A 22 -20.06 58.61 -25.85
C LEU A 22 -18.72 58.00 -25.43
N TYR A 23 -18.22 58.39 -24.26
CA TYR A 23 -17.02 57.78 -23.64
C TYR A 23 -17.28 56.33 -23.24
N GLU A 24 -18.38 56.05 -22.55
CA GLU A 24 -18.79 54.70 -22.18
C GLU A 24 -18.97 53.81 -23.42
N ALA A 25 -19.62 54.28 -24.46
CA ALA A 25 -19.75 53.55 -25.72
C ALA A 25 -18.42 53.21 -26.38
N LYS A 26 -17.47 54.17 -26.41
CA LYS A 26 -16.12 53.94 -26.94
C LYS A 26 -15.35 52.94 -26.09
N PHE A 27 -15.47 53.03 -24.76
CA PHE A 27 -14.84 52.11 -23.84
C PHE A 27 -15.35 50.69 -24.03
N TYR A 28 -16.67 50.47 -24.05
CA TYR A 28 -17.26 49.17 -24.31
C TYR A 28 -16.93 48.60 -25.68
N LYS A 29 -16.86 49.45 -26.70
CA LYS A 29 -16.42 49.05 -28.03
C LYS A 29 -14.96 48.58 -28.02
N SER A 30 -14.08 49.27 -27.30
CA SER A 30 -12.67 48.86 -27.14
C SER A 30 -12.56 47.52 -26.43
N LEU A 31 -13.30 47.33 -25.36
CA LEU A 31 -13.35 46.03 -24.62
C LEU A 31 -13.87 44.90 -25.51
N TYR A 32 -14.92 45.17 -26.28
CA TYR A 32 -15.47 44.19 -27.21
C TYR A 32 -14.45 43.78 -28.29
N GLU A 33 -13.74 44.75 -28.89
CA GLU A 33 -12.71 44.44 -29.88
C GLU A 33 -11.51 43.68 -29.26
N GLN A 34 -11.14 43.99 -28.03
CA GLN A 34 -10.10 43.21 -27.31
C GLN A 34 -10.54 41.75 -27.08
N GLU A 35 -11.76 41.54 -26.59
CA GLU A 35 -12.29 40.21 -26.32
C GLU A 35 -12.49 39.41 -27.62
N LYS A 36 -12.97 40.03 -28.68
CA LYS A 36 -13.07 39.48 -30.03
C LYS A 36 -11.71 39.02 -30.58
N ASN A 37 -10.68 39.86 -30.43
CA ASN A 37 -9.33 39.53 -30.89
C ASN A 37 -8.72 38.39 -30.09
N LYS A 38 -8.97 38.34 -28.77
CA LYS A 38 -8.56 37.24 -27.89
C LYS A 38 -9.21 35.94 -28.35
N ARG A 39 -10.52 35.96 -28.58
CA ARG A 39 -11.26 34.77 -29.04
C ARG A 39 -10.78 34.27 -30.41
N ILE A 40 -10.50 35.15 -31.36
CA ILE A 40 -9.93 34.79 -32.66
C ILE A 40 -8.53 34.17 -32.50
N SER A 41 -7.73 34.68 -31.55
CA SER A 41 -6.42 34.13 -31.25
C SER A 41 -6.52 32.69 -30.63
N GLU A 42 -7.48 32.48 -29.72
CA GLU A 42 -7.75 31.20 -29.14
C GLU A 42 -8.27 30.18 -30.17
N GLU A 43 -9.19 30.57 -31.03
CA GLU A 43 -9.70 29.74 -32.13
C GLU A 43 -8.58 29.34 -33.11
N ARG A 44 -7.70 30.26 -33.49
CA ARG A 44 -6.51 29.98 -34.32
C ARG A 44 -5.52 29.04 -33.64
N LEU A 45 -5.33 29.19 -32.33
CA LEU A 45 -4.48 28.26 -31.56
C LEU A 45 -5.08 26.83 -31.52
N VAL A 46 -6.39 26.73 -31.29
CA VAL A 46 -7.09 25.44 -31.31
C VAL A 46 -7.00 24.80 -32.70
N GLU A 47 -7.14 25.55 -33.75
CA GLU A 47 -7.06 25.06 -35.14
C GLU A 47 -5.65 24.58 -35.49
N LYS A 48 -4.62 25.34 -35.07
CA LYS A 48 -3.21 24.90 -35.19
C LYS A 48 -2.93 23.62 -34.39
N LEU A 49 -3.47 23.50 -33.16
CA LEU A 49 -3.33 22.29 -32.34
C LEU A 49 -4.05 21.11 -33.00
N LYS A 50 -5.26 21.29 -33.51
CA LYS A 50 -5.97 20.24 -34.24
C LYS A 50 -5.18 19.77 -35.47
N THR A 51 -4.62 20.70 -36.25
CA THR A 51 -3.81 20.38 -37.43
C THR A 51 -2.53 19.65 -37.05
N ALA A 52 -1.87 20.05 -35.94
CA ALA A 52 -0.69 19.36 -35.43
C ALA A 52 -1.00 17.93 -34.93
N LEU A 53 -2.17 17.72 -34.29
CA LEU A 53 -2.61 16.41 -33.82
C LEU A 53 -2.92 15.45 -34.98
N HIS A 54 -3.38 15.94 -36.12
CA HIS A 54 -3.62 15.09 -37.30
C HIS A 54 -2.34 14.54 -37.94
N VAL A 55 -1.18 15.09 -37.61
CA VAL A 55 0.13 14.63 -38.12
C VAL A 55 0.71 13.47 -37.25
N VAL A 56 0.16 13.27 -36.04
CA VAL A 56 0.64 12.19 -35.15
C VAL A 56 0.19 10.85 -35.71
N LYS A 57 1.13 10.14 -36.33
CA LYS A 57 0.87 8.76 -36.77
C LYS A 57 0.65 7.86 -35.56
N PRO A 58 -0.38 7.00 -35.56
CA PRO A 58 -0.56 6.04 -34.49
C PRO A 58 0.68 5.15 -34.41
N LEU A 59 1.10 4.84 -33.19
CA LEU A 59 2.16 3.85 -32.97
C LEU A 59 1.75 2.53 -33.61
N LYS A 60 2.70 1.87 -34.28
CA LYS A 60 2.47 0.50 -34.70
C LYS A 60 2.26 -0.36 -33.45
N ALA A 61 1.08 -0.92 -33.30
CA ALA A 61 0.84 -1.90 -32.27
C ALA A 61 1.73 -3.12 -32.56
N TYR A 62 2.47 -3.58 -31.56
CA TYR A 62 3.09 -4.89 -31.65
C TYR A 62 1.96 -5.95 -31.73
N PRO A 63 2.13 -7.01 -32.55
CA PRO A 63 1.15 -8.07 -32.58
C PRO A 63 0.93 -8.60 -31.16
N ARG A 64 -0.33 -8.64 -30.73
CA ARG A 64 -0.69 -9.22 -29.45
C ARG A 64 -0.46 -10.72 -29.55
N THR A 65 0.69 -11.20 -29.15
CA THR A 65 0.90 -12.62 -28.88
C THR A 65 0.07 -12.96 -27.63
N ILE A 66 -1.06 -13.61 -27.82
CA ILE A 66 -1.80 -14.22 -26.72
C ILE A 66 -1.03 -15.52 -26.42
N PRO A 67 -0.36 -15.66 -25.25
CA PRO A 67 0.30 -16.92 -24.90
C PRO A 67 -0.73 -18.05 -24.91
N GLU A 68 -0.30 -19.26 -25.26
CA GLU A 68 -1.12 -20.45 -25.10
C GLU A 68 -1.57 -20.58 -23.64
N THR A 69 -2.73 -21.21 -23.41
CA THR A 69 -3.38 -21.30 -22.09
C THR A 69 -2.47 -21.89 -21.00
N SER A 70 -1.54 -22.77 -21.36
CA SER A 70 -0.53 -23.35 -20.45
C SER A 70 0.47 -22.33 -19.87
N HIS A 71 0.64 -21.15 -20.50
CA HIS A 71 1.54 -20.07 -20.05
C HIS A 71 0.81 -18.98 -19.27
N ARG A 72 -0.48 -19.16 -18.93
CA ARG A 72 -1.26 -18.16 -18.20
C ARG A 72 -1.37 -18.41 -16.70
N GLU A 73 -0.83 -19.53 -16.22
CA GLU A 73 -0.90 -19.87 -14.81
C GLU A 73 -0.04 -18.92 -13.96
N GLN A 74 -0.65 -18.39 -12.93
CA GLN A 74 0.00 -17.52 -11.95
C GLN A 74 -0.29 -18.02 -10.55
N GLU A 75 0.64 -17.79 -9.63
CA GLU A 75 0.38 -17.95 -8.21
C GLU A 75 0.20 -16.58 -7.54
N LEU A 76 -0.76 -16.48 -6.63
CA LEU A 76 -0.91 -15.29 -5.81
C LEU A 76 0.05 -15.30 -4.64
N VAL A 77 0.52 -14.12 -4.27
CA VAL A 77 1.26 -13.87 -3.03
C VAL A 77 0.55 -12.80 -2.25
N LEU A 78 0.13 -13.13 -1.03
CA LEU A 78 -0.40 -12.22 -0.03
C LEU A 78 0.67 -11.95 1.03
N LEU A 79 1.08 -10.71 1.19
CA LEU A 79 1.88 -10.30 2.34
C LEU A 79 0.94 -10.07 3.53
N PHE A 80 1.31 -10.62 4.68
CA PHE A 80 0.51 -10.58 5.90
C PHE A 80 1.43 -10.29 7.08
N SER A 81 1.37 -9.09 7.64
CA SER A 81 2.25 -8.68 8.75
C SER A 81 1.70 -7.48 9.51
N ASP A 82 2.39 -7.14 10.56
CA ASP A 82 2.14 -5.93 11.35
C ASP A 82 0.67 -5.83 11.78
N CYS A 83 0.16 -6.98 12.26
CA CYS A 83 -1.19 -7.09 12.79
C CYS A 83 -1.32 -6.36 14.12
N GLN A 84 -0.28 -6.40 14.94
CA GLN A 84 -0.21 -5.77 16.27
C GLN A 84 -1.47 -6.00 17.10
N ILE A 85 -1.91 -7.27 17.14
CA ILE A 85 -3.09 -7.68 17.88
C ILE A 85 -2.90 -7.33 19.35
N GLY A 86 -3.87 -6.61 19.89
CA GLY A 86 -3.82 -6.06 21.25
C GLY A 86 -3.45 -4.59 21.32
N GLU A 87 -2.88 -3.96 20.28
CA GLU A 87 -2.63 -2.52 20.24
C GLU A 87 -3.95 -1.75 20.39
N LYS A 88 -3.90 -0.64 21.13
CA LYS A 88 -5.02 0.28 21.34
C LYS A 88 -4.65 1.67 20.85
N ILE A 89 -5.31 2.11 19.80
CA ILE A 89 -5.21 3.47 19.26
C ILE A 89 -6.58 4.12 19.36
N GLN A 90 -6.65 5.32 19.94
CA GLN A 90 -7.88 6.10 20.07
C GLN A 90 -7.88 7.27 19.09
N CYS A 91 -8.93 7.44 18.32
CA CYS A 91 -9.11 8.53 17.36
C CYS A 91 -8.92 9.91 18.01
N LYS A 92 -9.45 10.12 19.22
CA LYS A 92 -9.29 11.39 19.96
C LYS A 92 -7.85 11.74 20.35
N GLU A 93 -6.93 10.76 20.39
CA GLU A 93 -5.51 11.00 20.64
C GLU A 93 -4.76 11.36 19.35
N THR A 94 -5.09 10.71 18.26
CA THR A 94 -4.37 10.81 16.98
C THR A 94 -5.03 11.73 15.96
N GLY A 95 -6.34 11.96 16.08
CA GLY A 95 -7.15 12.62 15.04
C GLY A 95 -7.33 11.73 13.79
N TYR A 96 -7.02 10.43 13.90
CA TYR A 96 -7.06 9.47 12.80
C TYR A 96 -7.88 8.22 13.18
N LEU A 97 -7.71 7.13 12.48
CA LEU A 97 -8.49 5.90 12.67
C LEU A 97 -8.18 5.24 14.02
N GLU A 98 -9.20 4.65 14.62
CA GLU A 98 -9.05 3.79 15.79
C GLU A 98 -8.44 2.45 15.42
N TYR A 99 -7.80 1.80 16.43
CA TYR A 99 -7.35 0.43 16.32
C TYR A 99 -7.52 -0.32 17.64
N ASN A 100 -8.03 -1.53 17.54
CA ASN A 100 -8.16 -2.53 18.60
C ASN A 100 -8.44 -3.90 17.94
N ILE A 101 -8.68 -4.93 18.75
CA ILE A 101 -8.93 -6.31 18.27
C ILE A 101 -10.18 -6.39 17.38
N ASP A 102 -11.25 -5.69 17.72
CA ASP A 102 -12.50 -5.71 16.92
C ASP A 102 -12.30 -5.04 15.56
N VAL A 103 -11.50 -3.98 15.51
CA VAL A 103 -11.10 -3.33 14.26
C VAL A 103 -10.21 -4.24 13.43
N PHE A 104 -9.27 -4.96 14.06
CA PHE A 104 -8.46 -5.97 13.37
C PHE A 104 -9.34 -7.04 12.72
N GLU A 105 -10.31 -7.62 13.47
CA GLU A 105 -11.23 -8.63 12.94
C GLU A 105 -12.01 -8.12 11.72
N LYS A 106 -12.56 -6.91 11.78
CA LYS A 106 -13.25 -6.28 10.64
C LYS A 106 -12.33 -6.09 9.44
N ARG A 107 -11.09 -5.63 9.67
CA ARG A 107 -10.08 -5.46 8.61
C ARG A 107 -9.65 -6.79 8.00
N LEU A 108 -9.56 -7.84 8.81
CA LEU A 108 -9.29 -9.19 8.34
C LEU A 108 -10.41 -9.71 7.44
N GLY A 109 -11.68 -9.48 7.79
CA GLY A 109 -12.84 -9.77 6.95
C GLY A 109 -12.81 -8.99 5.63
N LYS A 110 -12.43 -7.71 5.68
CA LYS A 110 -12.26 -6.89 4.47
C LYS A 110 -11.12 -7.40 3.58
N LEU A 111 -9.99 -7.80 4.18
CA LEU A 111 -8.88 -8.42 3.44
C LEU A 111 -9.34 -9.69 2.73
N TYR A 112 -10.04 -10.58 3.45
CA TYR A 112 -10.59 -11.80 2.90
C TYR A 112 -11.44 -11.53 1.65
N THR A 113 -12.45 -10.66 1.78
CA THR A 113 -13.33 -10.29 0.66
C THR A 113 -12.56 -9.67 -0.50
N SER A 114 -11.59 -8.82 -0.20
CA SER A 114 -10.78 -8.16 -1.23
C SER A 114 -9.89 -9.14 -1.99
N VAL A 115 -9.25 -10.09 -1.28
CA VAL A 115 -8.42 -11.14 -1.89
C VAL A 115 -9.28 -11.97 -2.86
N LEU A 116 -10.47 -12.41 -2.45
CA LEU A 116 -11.36 -13.18 -3.32
C LEU A 116 -11.81 -12.37 -4.55
N ASN A 117 -12.24 -11.14 -4.37
CA ASN A 117 -12.70 -10.28 -5.47
C ASN A 117 -11.59 -10.01 -6.50
N ILE A 118 -10.35 -9.82 -6.03
CA ILE A 118 -9.19 -9.64 -6.91
C ILE A 118 -8.88 -10.95 -7.65
N THR A 119 -8.89 -12.07 -6.94
CA THR A 119 -8.67 -13.39 -7.54
C THR A 119 -9.67 -13.67 -8.64
N GLU A 120 -10.96 -13.52 -8.37
CA GLU A 120 -12.02 -13.75 -9.35
C GLU A 120 -11.92 -12.82 -10.57
N ARG A 121 -11.45 -11.60 -10.37
CA ARG A 121 -11.19 -10.66 -11.47
C ARG A 121 -10.09 -11.19 -12.39
N HIS A 122 -8.99 -11.67 -11.83
CA HIS A 122 -7.84 -12.15 -12.60
C HIS A 122 -8.06 -13.57 -13.15
N ARG A 123 -8.86 -14.40 -12.50
CA ARG A 123 -9.26 -15.73 -13.03
C ARG A 123 -9.96 -15.68 -14.40
N LYS A 124 -10.50 -14.52 -14.78
CA LYS A 124 -11.06 -14.32 -16.11
C LYS A 124 -10.01 -14.37 -17.23
N ASP A 125 -8.76 -14.03 -16.88
CA ASP A 125 -7.66 -13.89 -17.85
C ASP A 125 -6.55 -14.93 -17.65
N CYS A 126 -6.38 -15.48 -16.42
CA CYS A 126 -5.32 -16.43 -16.09
C CYS A 126 -5.77 -17.44 -15.03
N GLY A 127 -5.13 -18.64 -15.03
CA GLY A 127 -5.31 -19.63 -13.95
C GLY A 127 -4.67 -19.16 -12.65
N ILE A 128 -5.44 -19.17 -11.55
CA ILE A 128 -4.95 -18.84 -10.20
C ILE A 128 -5.51 -19.85 -9.21
N ASP A 129 -4.77 -20.93 -8.97
CA ASP A 129 -5.19 -22.02 -8.13
C ASP A 129 -4.44 -22.08 -6.79
N ASN A 130 -3.27 -21.44 -6.74
CA ASN A 130 -2.40 -21.44 -5.58
C ASN A 130 -2.27 -20.04 -4.94
N LEU A 131 -2.29 -20.02 -3.61
CA LEU A 131 -2.04 -18.83 -2.80
C LEU A 131 -0.82 -19.04 -1.90
N ASN A 132 0.15 -18.15 -1.99
CA ASN A 132 1.26 -18.07 -1.04
C ASN A 132 0.96 -16.93 -0.05
N VAL A 133 1.03 -17.21 1.24
CA VAL A 133 0.88 -16.21 2.31
C VAL A 133 2.22 -16.04 3.00
N PHE A 134 2.81 -14.84 2.89
CA PHE A 134 4.07 -14.52 3.57
C PHE A 134 3.75 -13.79 4.87
N MET A 135 3.85 -14.50 5.99
CA MET A 135 3.71 -13.93 7.32
C MET A 135 5.04 -13.31 7.76
N LEU A 136 5.10 -11.97 7.75
CA LEU A 136 6.34 -11.24 7.96
C LEU A 136 6.50 -10.70 9.40
N GLY A 137 5.80 -11.27 10.37
CA GLY A 137 5.95 -10.95 11.79
C GLY A 137 5.04 -9.83 12.30
N ASP A 138 5.25 -9.48 13.57
CA ASP A 138 4.46 -8.52 14.35
C ASP A 138 2.97 -8.85 14.34
N ILE A 139 2.66 -10.13 14.62
CA ILE A 139 1.28 -10.61 14.76
C ILE A 139 0.66 -10.07 16.04
N VAL A 140 1.38 -10.15 17.17
CA VAL A 140 0.96 -9.55 18.45
C VAL A 140 1.61 -8.19 18.63
N GLU A 141 0.97 -7.30 19.40
CA GLU A 141 1.58 -6.06 19.86
C GLU A 141 2.66 -6.31 20.93
N GLY A 142 2.48 -7.32 21.75
CA GLY A 142 3.30 -7.52 22.94
C GLY A 142 2.86 -6.59 24.09
N ARG A 143 3.70 -6.43 25.13
CA ARG A 143 3.31 -5.58 26.27
C ARG A 143 4.47 -4.82 26.93
N GLN A 144 5.68 -5.38 26.91
CA GLN A 144 6.83 -4.85 27.66
C GLN A 144 8.10 -4.71 26.80
N ILE A 145 7.94 -4.66 25.49
CA ILE A 145 9.04 -4.55 24.52
C ILE A 145 9.59 -3.12 24.46
N TYR A 146 8.70 -2.14 24.64
CA TYR A 146 9.02 -0.72 24.62
C TYR A 146 8.48 -0.01 25.86
N LYS A 147 9.15 1.06 26.28
CA LYS A 147 8.69 1.89 27.39
C LYS A 147 7.30 2.48 27.09
N GLY A 148 6.37 2.29 28.01
CA GLY A 148 4.99 2.80 27.89
C GLY A 148 4.04 1.93 27.04
N GLN A 149 4.49 0.82 26.47
CA GLN A 149 3.66 -0.08 25.66
C GLN A 149 2.48 -0.66 26.45
N SER A 150 2.70 -1.02 27.71
CA SER A 150 1.67 -1.61 28.58
C SER A 150 0.40 -0.76 28.76
N SER A 151 0.51 0.57 28.60
CA SER A 151 -0.66 1.47 28.63
C SER A 151 -1.40 1.57 27.31
N ARG A 152 -0.87 0.99 26.26
CA ARG A 152 -1.38 1.07 24.88
C ARG A 152 -1.86 -0.29 24.35
N VAL A 153 -2.10 -1.22 25.22
CA VAL A 153 -2.66 -2.53 24.88
C VAL A 153 -4.00 -2.74 25.56
N THR A 154 -4.88 -3.49 24.92
CA THR A 154 -6.21 -3.82 25.46
C THR A 154 -6.18 -5.02 26.39
N THR A 155 -5.17 -5.88 26.24
CA THR A 155 -5.10 -7.16 26.95
C THR A 155 -3.65 -7.63 27.13
N ASP A 156 -3.43 -8.67 27.93
CA ASP A 156 -2.12 -9.30 28.07
C ASP A 156 -1.73 -10.06 26.78
N VAL A 157 -0.44 -10.43 26.69
CA VAL A 157 0.12 -11.05 25.48
C VAL A 157 -0.41 -12.46 25.25
N VAL A 158 -0.82 -13.18 26.29
CA VAL A 158 -1.37 -14.53 26.16
C VAL A 158 -2.73 -14.47 25.48
N GLU A 159 -3.60 -13.52 25.88
CA GLU A 159 -4.87 -13.29 25.23
C GLU A 159 -4.70 -12.77 23.78
N GLN A 160 -3.72 -11.88 23.55
CA GLN A 160 -3.37 -11.45 22.18
C GLN A 160 -3.01 -12.65 21.30
N MET A 161 -2.25 -13.60 21.83
CA MET A 161 -1.85 -14.83 21.15
C MET A 161 -3.07 -15.71 20.84
N PHE A 162 -3.91 -16.02 21.83
CA PHE A 162 -5.09 -16.87 21.64
C PHE A 162 -6.07 -16.27 20.64
N ARG A 163 -6.38 -14.98 20.77
CA ARG A 163 -7.29 -14.31 19.86
C ARG A 163 -6.71 -14.20 18.45
N GLY A 164 -5.39 -13.92 18.35
CA GLY A 164 -4.68 -13.86 17.08
C GLY A 164 -4.72 -15.17 16.31
N GLN A 165 -4.36 -16.28 16.97
CA GLN A 165 -4.37 -17.59 16.32
C GLN A 165 -5.78 -18.02 15.89
N GLU A 166 -6.81 -17.75 16.68
CA GLU A 166 -8.20 -18.05 16.33
C GLU A 166 -8.63 -17.32 15.05
N LEU A 167 -8.44 -16.01 15.00
CA LEU A 167 -8.83 -15.17 13.86
C LEU A 167 -8.07 -15.55 12.59
N ILE A 168 -6.74 -15.75 12.71
CA ILE A 168 -5.91 -16.12 11.57
C ILE A 168 -6.20 -17.53 11.08
N ALA A 169 -6.45 -18.48 11.97
CA ALA A 169 -6.87 -19.83 11.60
C ALA A 169 -8.21 -19.81 10.84
N GLY A 170 -9.18 -19.01 11.32
CA GLY A 170 -10.46 -18.80 10.65
C GLY A 170 -10.30 -18.22 9.25
N PHE A 171 -9.42 -17.21 9.11
CA PHE A 171 -9.09 -16.59 7.83
C PHE A 171 -8.48 -17.59 6.83
N LEU A 172 -7.44 -18.33 7.22
CA LEU A 172 -6.79 -19.34 6.37
C LEU A 172 -7.74 -20.48 6.00
N ARG A 173 -8.54 -20.96 6.97
CA ARG A 173 -9.57 -21.98 6.72
C ARG A 173 -10.63 -21.49 5.73
N SER A 174 -11.00 -20.22 5.77
CA SER A 174 -11.96 -19.66 4.82
C SER A 174 -11.37 -19.57 3.42
N LEU A 175 -10.11 -19.17 3.30
CA LEU A 175 -9.40 -19.13 2.01
C LEU A 175 -9.19 -20.53 1.42
N SER A 176 -9.02 -21.57 2.23
CA SER A 176 -8.76 -22.94 1.73
C SER A 176 -9.91 -23.53 0.90
N ARG A 177 -11.08 -22.91 0.93
CA ARG A 177 -12.22 -23.28 0.09
C ARG A 177 -12.14 -22.73 -1.34
N TYR A 178 -11.21 -21.83 -1.62
CA TYR A 178 -11.12 -21.09 -2.88
C TYR A 178 -9.82 -21.36 -3.65
N TYR A 179 -8.83 -21.96 -3.00
CA TYR A 179 -7.54 -22.27 -3.60
C TYR A 179 -7.23 -23.75 -3.44
N ASP A 180 -6.65 -24.34 -4.47
CA ASP A 180 -6.24 -25.75 -4.43
C ASP A 180 -5.11 -25.98 -3.44
N ASN A 181 -4.19 -25.01 -3.33
CA ASN A 181 -3.12 -25.04 -2.35
C ASN A 181 -2.88 -23.67 -1.72
N ILE A 182 -2.69 -23.65 -0.41
CA ILE A 182 -2.24 -22.50 0.36
C ILE A 182 -0.91 -22.85 1.03
N LYS A 183 0.14 -22.10 0.68
CA LYS A 183 1.45 -22.22 1.31
C LYS A 183 1.68 -21.00 2.19
N VAL A 184 1.87 -21.19 3.49
CA VAL A 184 2.13 -20.12 4.45
C VAL A 184 3.59 -20.19 4.86
N SER A 185 4.35 -19.13 4.65
CA SER A 185 5.77 -19.02 5.02
C SER A 185 5.93 -17.92 6.06
N CYS A 186 6.55 -18.25 7.21
CA CYS A 186 6.55 -17.41 8.40
C CYS A 186 7.95 -16.96 8.80
N VAL A 187 8.08 -15.67 9.17
CA VAL A 187 9.20 -15.09 9.90
C VAL A 187 8.67 -14.28 11.08
N CYS A 188 9.44 -14.23 12.20
CA CYS A 188 9.01 -13.52 13.40
C CYS A 188 9.35 -12.02 13.34
N GLY A 189 8.48 -11.21 13.94
CA GLY A 189 8.70 -9.78 14.13
C GLY A 189 9.35 -9.43 15.46
N ASN A 190 9.43 -8.14 15.75
CA ASN A 190 10.06 -7.64 16.95
C ASN A 190 9.09 -7.39 18.13
N HIS A 191 7.81 -7.21 17.87
CA HIS A 191 6.81 -7.00 18.90
C HIS A 191 6.49 -8.29 19.67
N GLY A 192 6.62 -9.44 19.03
CA GLY A 192 6.42 -10.74 19.66
C GLY A 192 7.56 -11.24 20.57
N ARG A 193 8.65 -10.49 20.76
CA ARG A 193 9.80 -10.89 21.59
C ARG A 193 9.39 -11.15 23.05
N VAL A 194 9.97 -12.15 23.67
CA VAL A 194 9.76 -12.44 25.08
C VAL A 194 10.71 -11.61 25.97
N GLY A 195 11.96 -11.41 25.53
CA GLY A 195 12.98 -10.64 26.23
C GLY A 195 13.34 -9.33 25.55
N LYS A 196 14.33 -8.60 26.08
CA LYS A 196 14.86 -7.41 25.44
C LYS A 196 15.60 -7.76 24.15
N LYS A 197 15.88 -6.73 23.34
CA LYS A 197 16.57 -6.90 22.06
C LYS A 197 17.96 -7.54 22.26
N ASN A 198 18.22 -8.64 21.58
CA ASN A 198 19.45 -9.46 21.62
C ASN A 198 19.68 -10.29 22.91
N GLU A 199 18.71 -10.38 23.79
CA GLU A 199 18.81 -11.27 24.97
C GLU A 199 18.42 -12.70 24.63
N GLU A 200 17.45 -12.88 23.71
CA GLU A 200 16.91 -14.20 23.35
C GLU A 200 17.12 -14.50 21.85
N LEU A 201 17.02 -15.78 21.51
CA LEU A 201 17.02 -16.24 20.12
C LEU A 201 15.74 -15.73 19.41
N THR A 202 15.82 -15.46 18.13
CA THR A 202 14.72 -14.84 17.36
C THR A 202 13.41 -15.63 17.43
N HIS A 203 13.48 -16.97 17.53
CA HIS A 203 12.29 -17.81 17.63
C HIS A 203 11.69 -17.91 19.05
N VAL A 204 12.35 -17.39 20.09
CA VAL A 204 11.76 -17.19 21.42
C VAL A 204 10.85 -15.97 21.33
N ASN A 205 9.68 -16.20 20.75
CA ASN A 205 8.83 -15.13 20.21
C ASN A 205 7.37 -15.60 20.15
N TRP A 206 6.43 -14.76 20.50
CA TRP A 206 5.00 -15.08 20.48
C TRP A 206 4.48 -15.33 19.06
N ASP A 207 5.03 -14.67 18.03
CA ASP A 207 4.69 -14.97 16.64
C ASP A 207 5.03 -16.43 16.30
N TYR A 208 6.20 -16.93 16.75
CA TYR A 208 6.60 -18.31 16.53
C TYR A 208 5.62 -19.29 17.19
N VAL A 209 5.17 -18.98 18.41
CA VAL A 209 4.17 -19.81 19.13
C VAL A 209 2.87 -19.84 18.34
N ILE A 210 2.39 -18.68 17.87
CA ILE A 210 1.19 -18.59 17.04
C ILE A 210 1.34 -19.43 15.77
N TYR A 211 2.45 -19.31 15.05
CA TYR A 211 2.68 -20.06 13.81
C TYR A 211 2.71 -21.58 14.05
N ARG A 212 3.33 -22.05 15.13
CA ARG A 212 3.32 -23.46 15.53
C ARG A 212 1.92 -23.93 15.88
N ASN A 213 1.17 -23.13 16.61
CA ASN A 213 -0.22 -23.46 16.95
C ASN A 213 -1.11 -23.49 15.68
N LEU A 214 -0.93 -22.58 14.73
CA LEU A 214 -1.64 -22.62 13.45
C LEU A 214 -1.36 -23.91 12.67
N GLN A 215 -0.13 -24.46 12.71
CA GLN A 215 0.18 -25.76 12.10
C GLN A 215 -0.67 -26.87 12.72
N GLU A 216 -0.84 -26.89 14.05
CA GLU A 216 -1.66 -27.89 14.73
C GLU A 216 -3.17 -27.70 14.52
N ILE A 217 -3.66 -26.47 14.60
CA ILE A 217 -5.08 -26.14 14.41
C ILE A 217 -5.55 -26.49 12.99
N LEU A 218 -4.69 -26.27 11.99
CA LEU A 218 -5.04 -26.45 10.57
C LEU A 218 -4.53 -27.77 9.98
N ARG A 219 -3.91 -28.66 10.76
CA ARG A 219 -3.27 -29.90 10.30
C ARG A 219 -4.19 -30.83 9.49
N ASN A 220 -5.49 -30.80 9.79
CA ASN A 220 -6.49 -31.65 9.12
C ASN A 220 -7.05 -31.02 7.84
N ILE A 221 -6.58 -29.83 7.43
CA ILE A 221 -6.96 -29.17 6.18
C ILE A 221 -5.88 -29.47 5.14
N GLY A 222 -6.13 -30.47 4.29
CA GLY A 222 -5.12 -31.08 3.41
C GLY A 222 -4.45 -30.14 2.42
N ASN A 223 -5.07 -29.02 2.07
CA ASN A 223 -4.57 -28.04 1.11
C ASN A 223 -3.92 -26.80 1.76
N ILE A 224 -3.69 -26.81 3.10
CA ILE A 224 -2.91 -25.76 3.78
C ILE A 224 -1.59 -26.36 4.25
N ARG A 225 -0.48 -25.72 3.90
CA ARG A 225 0.86 -26.04 4.40
C ARG A 225 1.47 -24.81 5.03
N ILE A 226 1.84 -24.90 6.31
CA ILE A 226 2.47 -23.82 7.07
C ILE A 226 3.93 -24.19 7.32
N ASP A 227 4.84 -23.38 6.80
CA ASP A 227 6.28 -23.57 6.92
C ASP A 227 6.85 -22.58 7.95
N VAL A 228 7.21 -23.13 9.12
CA VAL A 228 7.77 -22.40 10.27
C VAL A 228 9.10 -23.00 10.64
N ASP A 229 10.15 -22.19 10.68
CA ASP A 229 11.45 -22.58 11.20
C ASP A 229 11.99 -21.56 12.22
N LYS A 230 13.18 -21.81 12.76
CA LYS A 230 13.78 -20.98 13.82
C LYS A 230 14.62 -19.80 13.26
N LYS A 231 14.75 -19.68 11.95
CA LYS A 231 15.54 -18.62 11.33
C LYS A 231 14.77 -17.29 11.33
N TRP A 232 15.49 -16.19 11.36
CA TRP A 232 14.90 -14.85 11.24
C TRP A 232 14.61 -14.44 9.79
N TRP A 233 14.99 -15.30 8.84
CA TRP A 233 14.79 -15.12 7.43
C TRP A 233 14.37 -16.43 6.75
N LYS A 234 13.80 -16.31 5.57
CA LYS A 234 13.41 -17.46 4.75
C LYS A 234 13.55 -17.11 3.26
N ILE A 235 13.92 -18.08 2.43
CA ILE A 235 13.80 -17.98 0.97
C ILE A 235 12.67 -18.90 0.53
N VAL A 236 11.70 -18.33 -0.21
CA VAL A 236 10.52 -19.03 -0.72
C VAL A 236 10.53 -18.98 -2.24
N ASN A 237 10.31 -20.12 -2.87
CA ASN A 237 10.17 -20.19 -4.32
C ASN A 237 8.69 -20.11 -4.71
N VAL A 238 8.35 -19.17 -5.60
CA VAL A 238 7.03 -19.02 -6.20
C VAL A 238 7.22 -18.92 -7.71
N GLN A 239 6.71 -19.89 -8.46
CA GLN A 239 6.81 -19.93 -9.93
C GLN A 239 8.26 -19.84 -10.48
N GLY A 240 9.25 -20.34 -9.72
CA GLY A 240 10.68 -20.26 -10.09
C GLY A 240 11.41 -19.02 -9.57
N TRP A 241 10.69 -18.01 -9.13
CA TRP A 241 11.24 -16.78 -8.53
C TRP A 241 11.47 -16.95 -7.03
N LYS A 242 12.59 -16.48 -6.53
CA LYS A 242 13.00 -16.62 -5.12
C LYS A 242 12.76 -15.34 -4.35
N PHE A 243 11.97 -15.43 -3.31
CA PHE A 243 11.63 -14.35 -2.38
C PHE A 243 12.38 -14.53 -1.08
N TYR A 244 13.27 -13.59 -0.75
CA TYR A 244 13.88 -13.50 0.57
C TYR A 244 12.95 -12.75 1.50
N LEU A 245 12.57 -13.37 2.61
CA LEU A 245 11.64 -12.83 3.61
C LEU A 245 12.38 -12.56 4.91
N GLU A 246 12.20 -11.39 5.48
CA GLU A 246 12.53 -11.05 6.88
C GLU A 246 11.55 -10.00 7.41
N HIS A 247 11.53 -9.77 8.73
CA HIS A 247 10.65 -8.73 9.27
C HIS A 247 11.12 -7.31 8.93
N GLY A 248 12.41 -7.03 9.09
CA GLY A 248 12.99 -5.73 8.73
C GLY A 248 13.37 -4.82 9.91
N ASP A 249 13.12 -5.22 11.16
CA ASP A 249 13.41 -4.43 12.39
C ASP A 249 14.90 -4.12 12.62
N ARG A 250 15.78 -4.86 11.94
CA ARG A 250 17.24 -4.69 12.02
C ARG A 250 17.81 -3.77 10.96
N ILE A 251 16.99 -3.31 10.03
CA ILE A 251 17.40 -2.40 8.96
C ILE A 251 17.57 -1.01 9.54
N LYS A 252 18.81 -0.51 9.54
CA LYS A 252 19.12 0.82 10.06
C LYS A 252 18.75 1.89 9.05
N LYS A 253 17.88 2.81 9.44
CA LYS A 253 17.57 4.03 8.68
C LYS A 253 18.83 4.88 8.49
N PHE A 254 18.96 5.53 7.35
CA PHE A 254 19.99 6.51 7.10
C PHE A 254 19.34 7.89 6.94
N TRP A 255 19.75 8.86 7.74
CA TRP A 255 19.14 10.19 7.78
C TRP A 255 17.60 10.15 7.91
N GLN A 256 17.08 9.20 8.69
CA GLN A 256 15.65 8.92 8.87
C GLN A 256 14.91 8.45 7.59
N ILE A 257 15.62 8.27 6.47
CA ILE A 257 15.07 7.75 5.22
C ILE A 257 15.20 6.22 5.23
N PRO A 258 14.11 5.45 5.27
CA PRO A 258 14.17 3.98 5.30
C PRO A 258 14.70 3.37 4.00
N TRP A 259 14.43 3.96 2.85
CA TRP A 259 14.75 3.43 1.51
C TRP A 259 16.22 3.12 1.32
N TYR A 260 17.09 4.06 1.63
CA TYR A 260 18.54 3.84 1.53
C TYR A 260 19.03 2.75 2.48
N GLY A 261 18.44 2.69 3.68
CA GLY A 261 18.72 1.62 4.66
C GLY A 261 18.35 0.25 4.11
N ILE A 262 17.21 0.14 3.45
CA ILE A 262 16.68 -1.10 2.86
C ILE A 262 17.55 -1.53 1.67
N GLU A 263 17.89 -0.62 0.77
CA GLU A 263 18.79 -0.91 -0.34
C GLU A 263 20.16 -1.42 0.15
N ARG A 264 20.72 -0.77 1.14
CA ARG A 264 22.00 -1.21 1.74
C ARG A 264 21.87 -2.56 2.44
N ALA A 265 20.76 -2.83 3.11
CA ALA A 265 20.49 -4.13 3.74
C ALA A 265 20.39 -5.22 2.69
N ASP A 266 19.58 -5.04 1.66
CA ASP A 266 19.42 -5.94 0.54
C ASP A 266 20.75 -6.33 -0.09
N ASN A 267 21.59 -5.34 -0.45
CA ASN A 267 22.91 -5.58 -1.02
C ASN A 267 23.83 -6.41 -0.09
N ARG A 268 23.75 -6.22 1.22
CA ARG A 268 24.52 -6.99 2.20
C ARG A 268 23.96 -8.40 2.38
N VAL A 269 22.66 -8.53 2.45
CA VAL A 269 21.98 -9.82 2.56
C VAL A 269 22.26 -10.67 1.32
N LEU A 270 22.20 -10.08 0.11
CA LEU A 270 22.51 -10.80 -1.12
C LEU A 270 23.93 -11.36 -1.10
N LYS A 271 24.92 -10.57 -0.66
CA LYS A 271 26.32 -11.04 -0.50
C LYS A 271 26.41 -12.16 0.53
N MET A 272 25.69 -12.06 1.64
CA MET A 272 25.66 -13.09 2.69
C MET A 272 24.99 -14.37 2.18
N MET A 273 23.88 -14.28 1.46
CA MET A 273 23.20 -15.44 0.89
C MET A 273 24.07 -16.16 -0.15
N ARG A 274 24.79 -15.42 -0.99
CA ARG A 274 25.74 -16.01 -1.96
C ARG A 274 26.87 -16.75 -1.28
N ALA A 275 27.37 -16.26 -0.14
CA ALA A 275 28.35 -16.99 0.67
C ALA A 275 27.79 -18.30 1.26
N LEU A 276 26.47 -18.42 1.36
CA LEU A 276 25.76 -19.64 1.77
C LEU A 276 25.28 -20.49 0.57
N ASN A 277 25.77 -20.21 -0.65
CA ASN A 277 25.32 -20.81 -1.91
C ASN A 277 23.82 -20.66 -2.16
N GLN A 278 23.26 -19.54 -1.74
CA GLN A 278 21.87 -19.17 -1.96
C GLN A 278 21.77 -17.85 -2.72
N ASP A 279 20.66 -17.65 -3.40
CA ASP A 279 20.37 -16.42 -4.15
C ASP A 279 18.86 -16.14 -4.08
N TYR A 280 18.48 -14.89 -4.31
CA TYR A 280 17.06 -14.50 -4.39
C TYR A 280 16.87 -13.35 -5.40
N ASP A 281 15.63 -13.18 -5.83
CA ASP A 281 15.21 -12.18 -6.80
C ASP A 281 14.51 -11.00 -6.11
N TYR A 282 13.69 -11.28 -5.11
CA TYR A 282 12.85 -10.31 -4.41
C TYR A 282 13.22 -10.23 -2.93
N PHE A 283 13.40 -9.01 -2.44
CA PHE A 283 13.64 -8.74 -1.01
C PHE A 283 12.36 -8.22 -0.36
N VAL A 284 11.74 -9.00 0.55
CA VAL A 284 10.41 -8.73 1.10
C VAL A 284 10.46 -8.55 2.61
N ILE A 285 9.91 -7.44 3.10
CA ILE A 285 9.92 -7.05 4.51
C ILE A 285 8.56 -6.50 4.98
N GLY A 286 8.33 -6.48 6.29
CA GLY A 286 7.28 -5.76 7.02
C GLY A 286 7.83 -4.54 7.76
N HIS A 287 7.46 -4.38 9.03
CA HIS A 287 8.00 -3.48 10.05
C HIS A 287 7.79 -1.97 9.82
N HIS A 288 7.90 -1.48 8.61
CA HIS A 288 7.84 -0.03 8.35
C HIS A 288 6.41 0.50 8.25
N HIS A 289 5.41 -0.36 8.23
CA HIS A 289 3.96 -0.06 8.16
C HIS A 289 3.52 0.69 6.90
N VAL A 290 4.44 1.20 6.10
CA VAL A 290 4.17 1.93 4.86
C VAL A 290 4.50 1.04 3.67
N PRO A 291 3.50 0.63 2.86
CA PRO A 291 3.76 -0.22 1.71
C PRO A 291 4.53 0.55 0.64
N PHE A 292 5.59 -0.07 0.14
CA PHE A 292 6.31 0.43 -1.02
C PHE A 292 6.88 -0.72 -1.86
N GLU A 293 7.25 -0.42 -3.07
CA GLU A 293 8.11 -1.22 -3.92
C GLU A 293 9.14 -0.36 -4.63
N CYS A 294 10.29 -0.95 -4.91
CA CYS A 294 11.38 -0.29 -5.61
C CYS A 294 12.18 -1.36 -6.39
N ASP A 295 12.45 -1.07 -7.66
CA ASP A 295 13.24 -1.95 -8.51
C ASP A 295 14.63 -2.20 -7.91
N ALA A 296 15.13 -3.42 -8.11
CA ALA A 296 16.49 -3.83 -7.86
C ALA A 296 17.15 -4.24 -9.20
N ASN A 297 18.45 -4.54 -9.18
CA ASN A 297 19.12 -5.02 -10.39
C ASN A 297 18.54 -6.34 -10.92
N ARG A 298 17.91 -7.12 -10.03
CA ARG A 298 17.19 -8.35 -10.34
C ARG A 298 16.01 -8.42 -9.38
N GLY A 299 14.77 -8.34 -9.91
CA GLY A 299 13.57 -8.29 -9.10
C GLY A 299 13.36 -6.96 -8.36
N GLU A 300 12.79 -7.01 -7.17
CA GLU A 300 12.34 -5.81 -6.45
C GLU A 300 12.53 -5.94 -4.94
N ARG A 301 12.57 -4.78 -4.27
CA ARG A 301 12.44 -4.64 -2.82
C ARG A 301 11.01 -4.28 -2.49
N ILE A 302 10.36 -5.07 -1.66
CA ILE A 302 8.94 -4.92 -1.35
C ILE A 302 8.77 -4.81 0.16
N CYS A 303 8.11 -3.76 0.60
CA CYS A 303 7.69 -3.60 1.99
C CYS A 303 6.17 -3.70 2.09
N ASN A 304 5.69 -4.50 3.04
CA ASN A 304 4.28 -4.60 3.35
C ASN A 304 3.79 -3.39 4.14
N GLY A 305 2.46 -3.21 4.19
CA GLY A 305 1.82 -2.27 5.09
C GLY A 305 1.51 -2.88 6.45
N THR A 306 0.51 -2.36 7.14
CA THR A 306 0.09 -2.78 8.47
C THR A 306 -1.43 -2.97 8.53
N PHE A 307 -1.93 -3.76 9.50
CA PHE A 307 -3.34 -3.75 9.89
C PHE A 307 -3.66 -2.61 10.85
N SER A 308 -2.67 -2.14 11.62
CA SER A 308 -2.83 -1.05 12.56
C SER A 308 -3.14 0.28 11.86
N SER A 309 -3.58 1.25 12.62
CA SER A 309 -3.74 2.64 12.16
C SER A 309 -2.48 3.44 12.51
N GLY A 310 -2.42 4.73 12.18
CA GLY A 310 -1.31 5.58 12.60
C GLY A 310 -1.15 5.60 14.12
N ASN A 311 -0.05 5.04 14.60
CA ASN A 311 0.22 4.98 16.04
C ASN A 311 0.76 6.35 16.53
N PRO A 312 0.42 6.79 17.76
CA PRO A 312 0.80 8.11 18.26
C PRO A 312 2.31 8.40 18.23
N TYR A 313 3.15 7.40 18.51
CA TYR A 313 4.61 7.55 18.40
C TYR A 313 5.03 7.81 16.93
N ALA A 314 4.55 6.99 16.00
CA ALA A 314 4.91 7.16 14.59
C ALA A 314 4.44 8.52 14.05
N MET A 315 3.24 8.96 14.42
CA MET A 315 2.70 10.24 13.97
C MET A 315 3.43 11.42 14.61
N ARG A 316 3.67 11.38 15.94
CA ARG A 316 4.27 12.49 16.67
C ARG A 316 5.78 12.60 16.44
N ASP A 317 6.50 11.47 16.54
CA ASP A 317 7.96 11.49 16.57
C ASP A 317 8.58 11.22 15.20
N LEU A 318 7.95 10.36 14.37
CA LEU A 318 8.43 10.03 13.03
C LEU A 318 7.72 10.80 11.91
N LYS A 319 6.61 11.51 12.19
CA LYS A 319 5.76 12.20 11.21
C LYS A 319 5.23 11.27 10.11
N VAL A 320 4.97 10.02 10.49
CA VAL A 320 4.45 8.98 9.60
C VAL A 320 3.05 8.55 10.07
N MET A 321 2.11 8.61 9.17
CA MET A 321 0.75 8.12 9.36
C MET A 321 0.53 6.91 8.45
N ALA A 322 0.58 5.71 9.03
CA ALA A 322 0.34 4.48 8.29
C ALA A 322 -1.15 4.34 7.96
N ARG A 323 -1.46 4.10 6.69
CA ARG A 323 -2.80 3.71 6.26
C ARG A 323 -2.92 2.19 6.25
N PRO A 324 -3.93 1.60 6.90
CA PRO A 324 -4.09 0.15 6.95
C PRO A 324 -4.10 -0.48 5.57
N THR A 325 -3.13 -1.35 5.32
CA THR A 325 -2.89 -1.90 3.97
C THR A 325 -2.14 -3.20 4.05
N GLN A 326 -2.50 -4.18 3.21
CA GLN A 326 -1.69 -5.37 2.95
C GLN A 326 -1.46 -5.50 1.44
N LYS A 327 -0.33 -6.06 1.01
CA LYS A 327 -0.02 -6.23 -0.42
C LYS A 327 -0.48 -7.59 -0.93
N LEU A 328 -1.00 -7.58 -2.15
CA LEU A 328 -1.35 -8.78 -2.91
C LEU A 328 -0.81 -8.63 -4.33
N PHE A 329 -0.16 -9.66 -4.86
CA PHE A 329 0.36 -9.64 -6.23
C PHE A 329 0.34 -11.02 -6.87
N GLY A 330 0.30 -11.05 -8.20
CA GLY A 330 0.41 -12.27 -9.00
C GLY A 330 1.85 -12.49 -9.47
N VAL A 331 2.29 -13.74 -9.47
CA VAL A 331 3.63 -14.14 -9.94
C VAL A 331 3.49 -15.12 -11.08
N HIS A 332 4.09 -14.78 -12.22
CA HIS A 332 4.16 -15.61 -13.43
C HIS A 332 5.58 -16.16 -13.60
N ARG A 333 5.70 -17.41 -14.05
CA ARG A 333 7.00 -18.10 -14.11
C ARG A 333 8.06 -17.42 -15.00
N GLU A 334 7.65 -16.73 -16.06
CA GLU A 334 8.58 -16.14 -17.03
C GLU A 334 8.92 -14.67 -16.71
N VAL A 335 7.94 -13.91 -16.21
CA VAL A 335 8.07 -12.46 -16.07
C VAL A 335 8.09 -11.96 -14.63
N GLY A 336 7.95 -12.84 -13.64
CA GLY A 336 7.89 -12.46 -12.23
C GLY A 336 6.56 -11.82 -11.86
N ILE A 337 6.58 -10.74 -11.09
CA ILE A 337 5.37 -10.06 -10.62
C ILE A 337 4.66 -9.35 -11.78
N THR A 338 3.40 -9.70 -12.02
CA THR A 338 2.59 -9.22 -13.16
C THR A 338 1.61 -8.12 -12.79
N PHE A 339 0.93 -8.27 -11.67
CA PHE A 339 0.00 -7.27 -11.14
C PHE A 339 0.18 -7.10 -9.64
N ARG A 340 -0.20 -5.94 -9.11
CA ARG A 340 -0.02 -5.57 -7.70
C ARG A 340 -1.20 -4.80 -7.18
N TYR A 341 -1.56 -5.08 -5.94
CA TYR A 341 -2.58 -4.35 -5.20
C TYR A 341 -2.07 -3.96 -3.82
N ASN A 342 -2.27 -2.69 -3.48
CA ASN A 342 -2.27 -2.23 -2.10
C ASN A 342 -3.71 -2.35 -1.60
N VAL A 343 -4.03 -3.48 -0.95
CA VAL A 343 -5.37 -3.76 -0.42
C VAL A 343 -5.61 -2.86 0.79
N ARG A 344 -6.43 -1.82 0.59
CA ARG A 344 -6.77 -0.86 1.65
C ARG A 344 -7.79 -1.45 2.62
N LEU A 345 -7.48 -1.35 3.92
CA LEU A 345 -8.26 -1.96 4.99
C LEU A 345 -9.03 -0.95 5.85
N ASP A 346 -8.95 0.33 5.54
CA ASP A 346 -9.78 1.37 6.19
C ASP A 346 -11.26 0.99 6.06
N LEU A 347 -11.99 1.14 7.17
CA LEU A 347 -13.41 0.77 7.32
C LEU A 347 -14.29 1.98 7.03
#